data_c1eaa81214dee21cf64882ab2b49b4ae
#
_entry.id   c1eaa81214dee21cf64882ab2b49b4ae
#
_cell.length_a   1.000
_cell.length_b   1.000
_cell.length_c   1.000
_cell.angle_alpha   90.00
_cell.angle_beta   90.00
_cell.angle_gamma   90.00
#
_symmetry.space_group_name_H-M   'P 1'
#
loop_
_entity.id
_entity.type
_entity.pdbx_description
1 polymer ?
#
loop_
_entity_poly.entity_id
_entity_poly.type
_entity_poly.pdbx_seq_one_letter_code
_entity_poly.pdbx_strand_id
1 'polypeptide(L)'
;MRKIYIYIIAQIISVCALAQESSIYSRYGLGILSNSNSQASNMMGGLGASYRGIEGPNYINPASISAIKLISFDAGISGIFENIKTTEIKAKQNSFNFEYLSISLPIKNYWSTSIGIMPYSKKDYQFVNLTEVDSINTNKLENNGSGNLNKVAWSNGFKIKDLSLGFSLGYIFGKFDNISASNVLTNGFYSSSDYTTYQKNTTTHKILNLDLGAQYTLVINGKKDTLKPYKIDFGISVNMPFALNKSQEYNVQLRNFSNQILGTRAVDESLSDFINDKVENATFLQQVYRSTTDANYWKQFIPDTISINTISNAGIKIPPAFNFGAILYKDYKYKIGFDFRYQPWSRYKGFEDNETSKLSNSWRLGFGGEIIPNINKYNKFFSKLKYRAGFYYSKTNISIRNTDVNEFGIDFGVGIPMFNRYSSTEGFMQSYITYPFNIGVQIGKRGTTKDNLVQENFVRFRIGFSLNDKWFVKRKYY
;
A
#
# COMPACT_ATOMS: atom_id res chain seq x y z
N MET A 1 -32.31 10.62 9.27
CA MET A 1 -30.94 10.36 9.77
C MET A 1 -30.24 9.24 8.99
N ARG A 2 -30.77 8.02 8.82
CA ARG A 2 -30.10 6.93 8.04
C ARG A 2 -29.67 7.33 6.63
N LYS A 3 -30.48 8.07 5.86
CA LYS A 3 -30.15 8.51 4.51
C LYS A 3 -28.98 9.51 4.47
N ILE A 4 -28.86 10.39 5.46
CA ILE A 4 -27.78 11.38 5.57
C ILE A 4 -26.42 10.68 5.78
N TYR A 5 -26.38 9.65 6.60
CA TYR A 5 -25.13 8.86 6.81
C TYR A 5 -24.70 8.14 5.55
N ILE A 6 -25.64 7.62 4.74
CA ILE A 6 -25.34 6.97 3.46
C ILE A 6 -24.77 7.99 2.45
N TYR A 7 -25.33 9.21 2.38
CA TYR A 7 -24.81 10.27 1.52
C TYR A 7 -23.43 10.75 1.96
N ILE A 8 -23.18 10.90 3.26
CA ILE A 8 -21.86 11.29 3.78
C ILE A 8 -20.83 10.19 3.48
N ILE A 9 -21.17 8.92 3.67
CA ILE A 9 -20.29 7.80 3.35
C ILE A 9 -20.02 7.73 1.84
N ALA A 10 -21.04 7.92 0.99
CA ALA A 10 -20.87 7.93 -0.45
C ALA A 10 -20.01 9.11 -0.93
N GLN A 11 -20.15 10.30 -0.33
CA GLN A 11 -19.28 11.44 -0.62
C GLN A 11 -17.83 11.20 -0.14
N ILE A 12 -17.62 10.62 1.03
CA ILE A 12 -16.28 10.27 1.50
C ILE A 12 -15.63 9.26 0.55
N ILE A 13 -16.38 8.26 0.08
CA ILE A 13 -15.88 7.27 -0.89
C ILE A 13 -15.52 7.91 -2.24
N SER A 14 -16.31 8.87 -2.72
CA SER A 14 -16.05 9.56 -4.00
C SER A 14 -14.83 10.49 -3.93
N VAL A 15 -14.58 11.14 -2.81
CA VAL A 15 -13.37 11.96 -2.58
C VAL A 15 -12.11 11.09 -2.47
N CYS A 16 -12.22 9.87 -1.93
CA CYS A 16 -11.10 8.92 -1.84
C CYS A 16 -10.58 8.45 -3.22
N ALA A 17 -11.38 8.58 -4.28
CA ALA A 17 -11.01 8.13 -5.62
C ALA A 17 -10.07 9.09 -6.38
N LEU A 18 -9.88 10.32 -5.91
CA LEU A 18 -9.22 11.38 -6.68
C LEU A 18 -7.82 11.78 -6.19
N ALA A 19 -7.37 11.31 -5.04
CA ALA A 19 -6.07 11.67 -4.50
C ALA A 19 -5.18 10.45 -4.35
N GLN A 20 -4.10 10.36 -5.13
CA GLN A 20 -3.18 9.23 -5.12
C GLN A 20 -1.81 9.65 -4.53
N GLU A 21 -1.25 8.82 -3.65
CA GLU A 21 0.12 8.99 -3.19
C GLU A 21 1.05 8.74 -4.37
N SER A 22 1.84 9.73 -4.76
CA SER A 22 2.81 9.62 -5.82
C SER A 22 4.21 9.67 -5.23
N SER A 23 5.06 8.79 -5.64
CA SER A 23 6.47 8.77 -5.26
C SER A 23 7.29 8.30 -6.45
N ILE A 24 8.34 9.02 -6.77
CA ILE A 24 9.25 8.64 -7.87
C ILE A 24 9.85 7.24 -7.64
N TYR A 25 9.99 6.85 -6.38
CA TYR A 25 10.49 5.54 -6.00
C TYR A 25 9.50 4.40 -6.28
N SER A 26 8.21 4.71 -6.52
CA SER A 26 7.21 3.71 -6.90
C SER A 26 7.43 3.11 -8.29
N ARG A 27 8.34 3.67 -9.09
CA ARG A 27 8.74 3.15 -10.41
C ARG A 27 9.32 1.74 -10.33
N TYR A 28 10.02 1.41 -9.25
CA TYR A 28 10.80 0.19 -9.13
C TYR A 28 9.98 -0.99 -8.60
N GLY A 29 10.22 -2.18 -9.17
CA GLY A 29 9.60 -3.44 -8.75
C GLY A 29 8.07 -3.38 -8.72
N LEU A 30 7.49 -3.77 -7.59
CA LEU A 30 6.03 -3.74 -7.36
C LEU A 30 5.52 -2.38 -6.83
N GLY A 31 6.28 -1.30 -6.97
CA GLY A 31 5.93 0.00 -6.40
C GLY A 31 6.21 0.10 -4.89
N ILE A 32 5.60 1.10 -4.23
CA ILE A 32 5.72 1.27 -2.78
C ILE A 32 4.82 0.26 -2.08
N LEU A 33 5.42 -0.57 -1.25
CA LEU A 33 4.69 -1.57 -0.46
C LEU A 33 3.94 -0.90 0.69
N SER A 34 2.67 -1.27 0.86
CA SER A 34 1.85 -0.79 1.97
C SER A 34 2.11 -1.60 3.25
N ASN A 35 2.06 -0.93 4.41
CA ASN A 35 2.08 -1.61 5.70
C ASN A 35 0.65 -2.00 6.08
N SER A 36 0.34 -3.29 6.03
CA SER A 36 -1.00 -3.83 6.36
C SER A 36 -1.25 -3.91 7.88
N ASN A 37 -0.99 -2.82 8.60
CA ASN A 37 -1.18 -2.73 10.05
C ASN A 37 -2.44 -1.96 10.41
N SER A 38 -3.00 -2.24 11.60
CA SER A 38 -4.02 -1.37 12.18
C SER A 38 -3.46 0.02 12.44
N GLN A 39 -4.32 1.05 12.45
CA GLN A 39 -3.86 2.43 12.74
C GLN A 39 -3.24 2.54 14.12
N ALA A 40 -3.75 1.82 15.12
CA ALA A 40 -3.15 1.76 16.45
C ALA A 40 -1.69 1.28 16.44
N SER A 41 -1.39 0.24 15.64
CA SER A 41 -0.03 -0.28 15.45
C SER A 41 0.86 0.71 14.70
N ASN A 42 0.34 1.34 13.63
CA ASN A 42 1.07 2.33 12.86
C ASN A 42 1.54 3.52 13.71
N MET A 43 0.71 3.95 14.69
CA MET A 43 1.07 5.03 15.64
C MET A 43 2.13 4.61 16.68
N MET A 44 2.57 3.36 16.66
CA MET A 44 3.62 2.81 17.53
C MET A 44 4.81 2.31 16.70
N GLY A 45 5.22 3.04 15.67
CA GLY A 45 6.33 2.65 14.79
C GLY A 45 6.03 1.45 13.89
N GLY A 46 4.76 1.02 13.80
CA GLY A 46 4.34 -0.12 12.98
C GLY A 46 4.60 -1.48 13.62
N LEU A 47 4.55 -1.59 14.96
CA LEU A 47 4.66 -2.86 15.67
C LEU A 47 3.61 -3.87 15.16
N GLY A 48 4.01 -4.99 14.62
CA GLY A 48 3.11 -5.96 13.98
C GLY A 48 3.32 -7.40 14.43
N ALA A 49 4.57 -7.86 14.55
CA ALA A 49 4.84 -9.27 14.83
C ALA A 49 4.27 -9.72 16.18
N SER A 50 4.46 -8.91 17.23
CA SER A 50 4.03 -9.22 18.60
C SER A 50 2.78 -8.45 19.05
N TYR A 51 2.35 -7.43 18.30
CA TYR A 51 1.20 -6.61 18.69
C TYR A 51 -0.11 -7.40 18.63
N ARG A 52 -0.83 -7.41 19.77
CA ARG A 52 -2.18 -7.95 19.91
C ARG A 52 -3.16 -6.80 20.13
N GLY A 53 -3.83 -6.39 19.06
CA GLY A 53 -4.94 -5.44 19.13
C GLY A 53 -6.22 -6.17 19.51
N ILE A 54 -6.86 -5.78 20.61
CA ILE A 54 -8.21 -6.28 20.94
C ILE A 54 -9.30 -5.52 20.20
N GLU A 55 -8.94 -4.42 19.58
CA GLU A 55 -9.82 -3.43 18.95
C GLU A 55 -9.93 -3.62 17.44
N GLY A 56 -8.98 -4.33 16.81
CA GLY A 56 -8.95 -4.57 15.38
C GLY A 56 -7.86 -5.56 14.98
N PRO A 57 -7.95 -6.11 13.76
CA PRO A 57 -7.03 -7.13 13.30
C PRO A 57 -5.65 -6.56 13.00
N ASN A 58 -4.65 -7.39 13.16
CA ASN A 58 -3.28 -7.16 12.71
C ASN A 58 -2.94 -8.21 11.64
N TYR A 59 -2.79 -7.77 10.39
CA TYR A 59 -2.54 -8.64 9.24
C TYR A 59 -1.06 -8.97 9.00
N ILE A 60 -0.14 -8.46 9.82
CA ILE A 60 1.28 -8.87 9.79
C ILE A 60 1.46 -10.23 10.45
N ASN A 61 0.79 -10.43 11.60
CA ASN A 61 0.83 -11.72 12.30
C ASN A 61 -0.59 -12.25 12.55
N PRO A 62 -1.05 -13.25 11.79
CA PRO A 62 -2.40 -13.77 11.94
C PRO A 62 -2.69 -14.42 13.31
N ALA A 63 -1.66 -14.82 14.07
CA ALA A 63 -1.86 -15.33 15.43
C ALA A 63 -2.52 -14.29 16.37
N SER A 64 -2.31 -12.99 16.09
CA SER A 64 -2.90 -11.87 16.86
C SER A 64 -4.42 -11.84 16.80
N ILE A 65 -5.03 -12.39 15.74
CA ILE A 65 -6.49 -12.46 15.55
C ILE A 65 -7.15 -13.21 16.71
N SER A 66 -6.46 -14.18 17.31
CA SER A 66 -6.94 -14.93 18.48
C SER A 66 -7.23 -14.07 19.73
N ALA A 67 -6.72 -12.83 19.77
CA ALA A 67 -6.96 -11.89 20.86
C ALA A 67 -8.29 -11.11 20.73
N ILE A 68 -8.92 -11.16 19.57
CA ILE A 68 -10.20 -10.49 19.31
C ILE A 68 -11.33 -11.18 20.07
N LYS A 69 -12.04 -10.42 20.91
CA LYS A 69 -13.13 -10.93 21.76
C LYS A 69 -14.48 -10.31 21.47
N LEU A 70 -14.51 -9.27 20.67
CA LEU A 70 -15.72 -8.57 20.23
C LEU A 70 -15.79 -8.66 18.71
N ILE A 71 -16.98 -8.64 18.17
CA ILE A 71 -17.13 -8.37 16.75
C ILE A 71 -16.60 -7.00 16.50
N SER A 72 -15.78 -6.88 15.47
CA SER A 72 -15.11 -5.65 15.14
C SER A 72 -15.28 -5.37 13.65
N PHE A 73 -15.73 -4.16 13.35
CA PHE A 73 -15.69 -3.59 12.01
C PHE A 73 -14.69 -2.45 12.04
N ASP A 74 -13.61 -2.60 11.29
CA ASP A 74 -12.47 -1.68 11.33
C ASP A 74 -12.20 -1.07 9.97
N ALA A 75 -11.94 0.24 9.96
CA ALA A 75 -11.55 0.98 8.75
C ALA A 75 -10.42 1.95 9.08
N GLY A 76 -9.51 2.15 8.13
CA GLY A 76 -8.42 3.09 8.23
C GLY A 76 -8.26 3.93 6.97
N ILE A 77 -7.98 5.21 7.15
CA ILE A 77 -7.67 6.17 6.09
C ILE A 77 -6.45 7.01 6.48
N SER A 78 -5.75 7.54 5.50
CA SER A 78 -4.67 8.49 5.72
C SER A 78 -4.60 9.58 4.65
N GLY A 79 -4.16 10.77 5.07
CA GLY A 79 -3.81 11.87 4.18
C GLY A 79 -2.32 12.15 4.30
N ILE A 80 -1.63 12.36 3.19
CA ILE A 80 -0.18 12.57 3.13
C ILE A 80 0.09 13.91 2.45
N PHE A 81 0.95 14.71 3.06
CA PHE A 81 1.50 15.94 2.53
C PHE A 81 2.99 15.75 2.34
N GLU A 82 3.47 15.81 1.11
CA GLU A 82 4.85 15.55 0.76
C GLU A 82 5.53 16.77 0.15
N ASN A 83 6.78 16.99 0.57
CA ASN A 83 7.70 17.90 -0.06
C ASN A 83 8.81 17.09 -0.73
N ILE A 84 8.79 17.07 -2.05
CA ILE A 84 9.77 16.39 -2.89
C ILE A 84 10.89 17.38 -3.18
N LYS A 85 12.14 16.95 -2.98
CA LYS A 85 13.32 17.78 -3.18
C LYS A 85 14.39 17.03 -3.96
N THR A 86 14.89 17.66 -5.02
CA THR A 86 16.14 17.30 -5.69
C THR A 86 17.22 18.33 -5.36
N THR A 87 18.38 18.26 -6.00
CA THR A 87 19.41 19.29 -5.91
C THR A 87 18.92 20.64 -6.46
N GLU A 88 18.04 20.64 -7.45
CA GLU A 88 17.65 21.83 -8.22
C GLU A 88 16.18 22.22 -8.02
N ILE A 89 15.29 21.23 -7.83
CA ILE A 89 13.83 21.42 -7.87
C ILE A 89 13.21 21.04 -6.53
N LYS A 90 12.16 21.77 -6.17
CA LYS A 90 11.26 21.44 -5.06
C LYS A 90 9.83 21.39 -5.57
N ALA A 91 9.11 20.33 -5.23
CA ALA A 91 7.70 20.14 -5.54
C ALA A 91 6.91 19.78 -4.29
N LYS A 92 5.63 20.09 -4.28
CA LYS A 92 4.70 19.68 -3.22
C LYS A 92 3.62 18.79 -3.80
N GLN A 93 3.23 17.81 -3.02
CA GLN A 93 2.21 16.85 -3.40
C GLN A 93 1.38 16.48 -2.20
N ASN A 94 0.09 16.23 -2.43
CA ASN A 94 -0.84 15.79 -1.41
C ASN A 94 -1.57 14.56 -1.92
N SER A 95 -1.84 13.62 -1.03
CA SER A 95 -2.58 12.41 -1.38
C SER A 95 -3.49 11.97 -0.24
N PHE A 96 -4.51 11.22 -0.60
CA PHE A 96 -5.40 10.57 0.35
C PHE A 96 -5.44 9.08 0.06
N ASN A 97 -5.29 8.25 1.10
CA ASN A 97 -5.20 6.82 0.92
C ASN A 97 -6.23 6.09 1.80
N PHE A 98 -6.84 5.10 1.21
CA PHE A 98 -7.51 4.03 1.93
C PHE A 98 -6.44 3.07 2.47
N GLU A 99 -6.52 2.71 3.77
CA GLU A 99 -5.51 1.85 4.40
C GLU A 99 -6.03 0.42 4.59
N TYR A 100 -7.26 0.25 5.06
CA TYR A 100 -7.91 -1.06 5.19
C TYR A 100 -9.38 -0.95 5.57
N LEU A 101 -10.11 -2.02 5.26
CA LEU A 101 -11.45 -2.31 5.76
C LEU A 101 -11.48 -3.77 6.18
N SER A 102 -12.02 -4.06 7.38
CA SER A 102 -12.07 -5.42 7.89
C SER A 102 -13.23 -5.69 8.80
N ILE A 103 -13.62 -6.96 8.85
CA ILE A 103 -14.60 -7.50 9.79
C ILE A 103 -13.93 -8.67 10.51
N SER A 104 -14.01 -8.66 11.84
CA SER A 104 -13.45 -9.70 12.70
C SER A 104 -14.51 -10.29 13.61
N LEU A 105 -14.50 -11.60 13.73
CA LEU A 105 -15.52 -12.37 14.46
C LEU A 105 -14.86 -13.32 15.46
N PRO A 106 -15.12 -13.19 16.77
CA PRO A 106 -14.79 -14.22 17.75
C PRO A 106 -15.77 -15.38 17.61
N ILE A 107 -15.30 -16.53 17.13
CA ILE A 107 -16.14 -17.72 16.93
C ILE A 107 -16.25 -18.52 18.23
N LYS A 108 -15.12 -18.72 18.91
CA LYS A 108 -15.00 -19.37 20.21
C LYS A 108 -13.96 -18.64 21.07
N ASN A 109 -13.90 -18.92 22.36
CA ASN A 109 -12.93 -18.31 23.27
C ASN A 109 -11.46 -18.52 22.84
N TYR A 110 -11.20 -19.56 22.04
CA TYR A 110 -9.88 -19.93 21.54
C TYR A 110 -9.71 -19.73 20.03
N TRP A 111 -10.77 -19.33 19.29
CA TRP A 111 -10.73 -19.16 17.84
C TRP A 111 -11.45 -17.89 17.42
N SER A 112 -10.77 -17.09 16.65
CA SER A 112 -11.33 -15.91 15.99
C SER A 112 -10.90 -15.86 14.53
N THR A 113 -11.74 -15.27 13.70
CA THR A 113 -11.53 -15.12 12.26
C THR A 113 -11.69 -13.68 11.84
N SER A 114 -11.03 -13.27 10.76
CA SER A 114 -11.14 -11.93 10.20
C SER A 114 -11.06 -11.98 8.67
N ILE A 115 -11.86 -11.15 8.02
CA ILE A 115 -11.78 -10.89 6.58
C ILE A 115 -11.53 -9.41 6.40
N GLY A 116 -10.57 -9.07 5.54
CA GLY A 116 -10.25 -7.68 5.26
C GLY A 116 -9.74 -7.45 3.85
N ILE A 117 -9.91 -6.22 3.38
CA ILE A 117 -9.33 -5.70 2.14
C ILE A 117 -8.41 -4.54 2.47
N MET A 118 -7.24 -4.52 1.84
CA MET A 118 -6.21 -3.51 2.06
C MET A 118 -5.35 -3.33 0.82
N PRO A 119 -4.75 -2.17 0.59
CA PRO A 119 -3.72 -2.00 -0.40
C PRO A 119 -2.50 -2.88 -0.07
N TYR A 120 -1.94 -3.52 -1.09
CA TYR A 120 -0.70 -4.29 -0.98
C TYR A 120 0.50 -3.48 -1.45
N SER A 121 0.36 -2.85 -2.62
CA SER A 121 1.37 -1.94 -3.15
C SER A 121 0.76 -0.93 -4.11
N LYS A 122 1.49 0.14 -4.36
CA LYS A 122 1.04 1.23 -5.20
C LYS A 122 2.16 1.74 -6.08
N LYS A 123 1.81 2.00 -7.33
CA LYS A 123 2.67 2.65 -8.29
C LYS A 123 2.00 3.94 -8.73
N ASP A 124 2.67 5.07 -8.49
CA ASP A 124 2.23 6.37 -8.95
C ASP A 124 3.45 7.29 -8.99
N TYR A 125 3.89 7.63 -10.19
CA TYR A 125 5.02 8.52 -10.41
C TYR A 125 4.87 9.27 -11.72
N GLN A 126 5.43 10.47 -11.74
CA GLN A 126 5.55 11.28 -12.94
C GLN A 126 6.89 12.02 -12.92
N PHE A 127 7.63 11.92 -14.01
CA PHE A 127 8.84 12.71 -14.19
C PHE A 127 9.14 12.97 -15.67
N VAL A 128 9.88 14.03 -15.92
CA VAL A 128 10.30 14.47 -17.24
C VAL A 128 11.82 14.48 -17.28
N ASN A 129 12.39 13.86 -18.31
CA ASN A 129 13.81 13.97 -18.64
C ASN A 129 13.95 14.79 -19.90
N LEU A 130 14.83 15.79 -19.87
CA LEU A 130 15.24 16.57 -21.03
C LEU A 130 16.66 16.13 -21.38
N THR A 131 16.88 15.75 -22.64
CA THR A 131 18.20 15.36 -23.14
C THR A 131 18.46 16.16 -24.39
N GLU A 132 19.51 16.95 -24.40
CA GLU A 132 19.98 17.68 -25.59
C GLU A 132 20.42 16.66 -26.63
N VAL A 133 19.85 16.76 -27.83
CA VAL A 133 20.20 15.93 -28.99
C VAL A 133 21.25 16.68 -29.82
N ASP A 134 21.00 17.96 -30.04
CA ASP A 134 21.91 18.91 -30.70
C ASP A 134 21.68 20.32 -30.20
N SER A 135 22.31 21.33 -30.79
CA SER A 135 22.21 22.75 -30.35
C SER A 135 20.80 23.35 -30.47
N ILE A 136 19.88 22.71 -31.20
CA ILE A 136 18.53 23.21 -31.49
C ILE A 136 17.48 22.27 -30.93
N ASN A 137 17.75 20.96 -30.91
CA ASN A 137 16.80 19.93 -30.59
C ASN A 137 17.04 19.33 -29.20
N THR A 138 15.97 19.24 -28.43
CA THR A 138 15.95 18.57 -27.11
C THR A 138 14.91 17.46 -27.12
N ASN A 139 15.32 16.25 -26.77
CA ASN A 139 14.38 15.15 -26.54
C ASN A 139 13.74 15.29 -25.16
N LYS A 140 12.41 15.40 -25.14
CA LYS A 140 11.61 15.39 -23.92
C LYS A 140 10.99 14.02 -23.72
N LEU A 141 11.44 13.29 -22.69
CA LEU A 141 10.92 12.00 -22.30
C LEU A 141 10.07 12.14 -21.05
N GLU A 142 8.76 11.99 -21.19
CA GLU A 142 7.81 11.95 -20.08
C GLU A 142 7.56 10.51 -19.67
N ASN A 143 7.69 10.22 -18.37
CA ASN A 143 7.44 8.91 -17.79
C ASN A 143 6.39 9.00 -16.70
N ASN A 144 5.32 8.24 -16.85
CA ASN A 144 4.22 8.17 -15.90
C ASN A 144 3.96 6.70 -15.53
N GLY A 145 3.74 6.44 -14.26
CA GLY A 145 3.30 5.13 -13.81
C GLY A 145 2.15 5.25 -12.86
N SER A 146 1.17 4.38 -13.01
CA SER A 146 -0.01 4.36 -12.14
C SER A 146 -0.50 2.95 -11.88
N GLY A 147 -1.29 2.78 -10.83
CA GLY A 147 -1.96 1.55 -10.51
C GLY A 147 -1.75 1.06 -9.08
N ASN A 148 -2.57 0.09 -8.70
CA ASN A 148 -2.59 -0.47 -7.35
C ASN A 148 -2.67 -1.99 -7.39
N LEU A 149 -2.02 -2.63 -6.43
CA LEU A 149 -2.32 -4.00 -6.04
C LEU A 149 -3.07 -3.98 -4.71
N ASN A 150 -4.20 -4.66 -4.65
CA ASN A 150 -5.01 -4.80 -3.45
C ASN A 150 -4.96 -6.25 -2.96
N LYS A 151 -5.01 -6.43 -1.63
CA LYS A 151 -5.04 -7.74 -0.97
C LYS A 151 -6.38 -7.93 -0.27
N VAL A 152 -7.09 -9.00 -0.59
CA VAL A 152 -8.16 -9.55 0.25
C VAL A 152 -7.56 -10.68 1.07
N ALA A 153 -7.77 -10.68 2.38
CA ALA A 153 -7.20 -11.67 3.28
C ALA A 153 -8.27 -12.26 4.21
N TRP A 154 -8.28 -13.58 4.31
CA TRP A 154 -9.04 -14.32 5.31
C TRP A 154 -8.08 -14.92 6.32
N SER A 155 -8.17 -14.44 7.56
CA SER A 155 -7.22 -14.74 8.62
C SER A 155 -7.91 -15.47 9.78
N ASN A 156 -7.22 -16.45 10.36
CA ASN A 156 -7.68 -17.22 11.48
C ASN A 156 -6.60 -17.28 12.57
N GLY A 157 -7.03 -17.05 13.81
CA GLY A 157 -6.17 -17.12 14.98
C GLY A 157 -6.70 -18.09 16.02
N PHE A 158 -5.83 -18.94 16.55
CA PHE A 158 -6.14 -19.94 17.55
C PHE A 158 -5.29 -19.72 18.78
N LYS A 159 -5.91 -19.77 19.96
CA LYS A 159 -5.25 -19.61 21.24
C LYS A 159 -5.23 -20.92 22.02
N ILE A 160 -4.04 -21.36 22.41
CA ILE A 160 -3.82 -22.57 23.21
C ILE A 160 -3.01 -22.13 24.44
N LYS A 161 -3.69 -21.89 25.57
CA LYS A 161 -3.09 -21.31 26.79
C LYS A 161 -2.39 -19.99 26.48
N ASP A 162 -1.08 -19.93 26.61
CA ASP A 162 -0.24 -18.74 26.38
C ASP A 162 0.30 -18.66 24.94
N LEU A 163 0.15 -19.72 24.16
CA LEU A 163 0.52 -19.78 22.74
C LEU A 163 -0.67 -19.40 21.87
N SER A 164 -0.43 -18.57 20.89
CA SER A 164 -1.37 -18.29 19.80
C SER A 164 -0.73 -18.64 18.48
N LEU A 165 -1.48 -19.34 17.62
CA LEU A 165 -1.09 -19.71 16.27
C LEU A 165 -2.09 -19.11 15.29
N GLY A 166 -1.65 -18.79 14.10
CA GLY A 166 -2.55 -18.25 13.08
C GLY A 166 -2.07 -18.48 11.67
N PHE A 167 -3.03 -18.48 10.76
CA PHE A 167 -2.78 -18.46 9.33
C PHE A 167 -3.72 -17.48 8.63
N SER A 168 -3.30 -16.97 7.48
CA SER A 168 -4.10 -16.14 6.62
C SER A 168 -3.91 -16.55 5.18
N LEU A 169 -5.02 -16.70 4.47
CA LEU A 169 -5.07 -16.89 3.03
C LEU A 169 -5.43 -15.55 2.39
N GLY A 170 -4.57 -15.08 1.51
CA GLY A 170 -4.72 -13.81 0.83
C GLY A 170 -4.74 -13.96 -0.68
N TYR A 171 -5.48 -13.08 -1.35
CA TYR A 171 -5.45 -12.92 -2.80
C TYR A 171 -5.09 -11.47 -3.12
N ILE A 172 -3.97 -11.30 -3.85
CA ILE A 172 -3.47 -9.99 -4.27
C ILE A 172 -3.73 -9.86 -5.76
N PHE A 173 -4.37 -8.76 -6.15
CA PHE A 173 -4.77 -8.51 -7.53
C PHE A 173 -4.70 -7.02 -7.86
N GLY A 174 -4.50 -6.74 -9.14
CA GLY A 174 -4.47 -5.37 -9.67
C GLY A 174 -3.65 -5.23 -10.93
N LYS A 175 -3.47 -3.99 -11.37
CA LYS A 175 -2.75 -3.62 -12.59
C LYS A 175 -1.80 -2.46 -12.31
N PHE A 176 -0.70 -2.44 -13.06
CA PHE A 176 0.18 -1.29 -13.19
C PHE A 176 0.26 -0.88 -14.65
N ASP A 177 0.12 0.41 -14.90
CA ASP A 177 0.37 1.04 -16.19
C ASP A 177 1.65 1.86 -16.09
N ASN A 178 2.59 1.61 -16.99
CA ASN A 178 3.78 2.44 -17.18
C ASN A 178 3.68 3.07 -18.57
N ILE A 179 3.77 4.37 -18.64
CA ILE A 179 3.64 5.14 -19.87
C ILE A 179 4.92 5.93 -20.07
N SER A 180 5.50 5.83 -21.26
CA SER A 180 6.60 6.67 -21.70
C SER A 180 6.19 7.39 -22.97
N ALA A 181 6.30 8.71 -22.99
CA ALA A 181 6.05 9.55 -24.15
C ALA A 181 7.32 10.31 -24.51
N SER A 182 7.79 10.16 -25.74
CA SER A 182 9.01 10.80 -26.23
C SER A 182 8.67 11.79 -27.34
N ASN A 183 9.11 13.04 -27.17
CA ASN A 183 8.93 14.15 -28.11
C ASN A 183 10.26 14.84 -28.37
N VAL A 184 10.44 15.37 -29.57
CA VAL A 184 11.54 16.28 -29.88
C VAL A 184 11.03 17.72 -29.80
N LEU A 185 11.75 18.56 -29.04
CA LEU A 185 11.50 20.01 -28.97
C LEU A 185 12.55 20.71 -29.81
N THR A 186 12.13 21.56 -30.72
CA THR A 186 13.02 22.42 -31.53
C THR A 186 13.02 23.81 -30.93
N ASN A 187 14.19 24.35 -30.53
CA ASN A 187 14.32 25.60 -29.75
C ASN A 187 13.45 25.66 -28.51
N GLY A 188 13.18 24.54 -27.84
CA GLY A 188 12.35 24.44 -26.65
C GLY A 188 10.84 24.44 -26.91
N PHE A 189 10.40 24.46 -28.16
CA PHE A 189 8.98 24.46 -28.56
C PHE A 189 8.61 23.19 -29.33
N TYR A 190 7.34 22.81 -29.19
CA TYR A 190 6.77 21.77 -30.08
C TYR A 190 6.47 22.38 -31.45
N SER A 191 6.85 21.68 -32.51
CA SER A 191 6.36 21.96 -33.85
C SER A 191 5.01 21.30 -34.07
N SER A 192 4.13 21.94 -34.86
CA SER A 192 2.85 21.33 -35.24
C SER A 192 2.97 20.06 -36.09
N SER A 193 4.15 19.82 -36.65
CA SER A 193 4.51 18.61 -37.39
C SER A 193 5.16 17.53 -36.53
N ASP A 194 5.39 17.79 -35.21
CA ASP A 194 6.08 16.85 -34.36
C ASP A 194 5.16 15.71 -33.92
N TYR A 195 5.75 14.53 -33.84
CA TYR A 195 5.08 13.32 -33.41
C TYR A 195 5.59 12.89 -32.05
N THR A 196 4.68 12.36 -31.23
CA THR A 196 5.00 11.74 -29.95
C THR A 196 5.01 10.24 -30.10
N THR A 197 6.12 9.60 -29.78
CA THR A 197 6.11 8.16 -29.57
C THR A 197 5.55 7.86 -28.18
N TYR A 198 4.38 7.24 -28.15
CA TYR A 198 3.69 6.88 -26.92
C TYR A 198 3.76 5.37 -26.69
N GLN A 199 4.37 4.98 -25.59
CA GLN A 199 4.55 3.60 -25.20
C GLN A 199 3.83 3.32 -23.90
N LYS A 200 2.89 2.37 -23.91
CA LYS A 200 2.17 1.93 -22.73
C LYS A 200 2.46 0.46 -22.43
N ASN A 201 2.87 0.18 -21.20
CA ASN A 201 3.08 -1.17 -20.68
C ASN A 201 2.14 -1.41 -19.53
N THR A 202 1.16 -2.28 -19.72
CA THR A 202 0.17 -2.67 -18.71
C THR A 202 0.54 -4.05 -18.13
N THR A 203 0.73 -4.12 -16.83
CA THR A 203 1.07 -5.35 -16.13
C THR A 203 -0.04 -5.75 -15.17
N THR A 204 -0.67 -6.89 -15.39
CA THR A 204 -1.72 -7.45 -14.51
C THR A 204 -1.13 -8.49 -13.59
N HIS A 205 -1.43 -8.40 -12.30
CA HIS A 205 -0.93 -9.31 -11.27
C HIS A 205 -2.07 -10.07 -10.59
N LYS A 206 -1.87 -11.38 -10.40
CA LYS A 206 -2.73 -12.27 -9.62
C LYS A 206 -1.83 -13.15 -8.76
N ILE A 207 -1.87 -12.97 -7.43
CA ILE A 207 -0.92 -13.56 -6.50
C ILE A 207 -1.70 -14.15 -5.33
N LEU A 208 -1.49 -15.42 -5.02
CA LEU A 208 -1.91 -16.00 -3.75
C LEU A 208 -0.91 -15.64 -2.66
N ASN A 209 -1.39 -15.45 -1.44
CA ASN A 209 -0.54 -15.14 -0.30
C ASN A 209 -0.92 -16.03 0.87
N LEU A 210 0.06 -16.68 1.47
CA LEU A 210 -0.07 -17.44 2.70
C LEU A 210 0.74 -16.74 3.79
N ASP A 211 0.07 -16.33 4.87
CA ASP A 211 0.72 -15.79 6.05
C ASP A 211 0.59 -16.79 7.19
N LEU A 212 1.70 -17.10 7.85
CA LEU A 212 1.74 -17.94 9.03
C LEU A 212 2.30 -17.13 10.19
N GLY A 213 1.78 -17.36 11.39
CA GLY A 213 2.22 -16.64 12.56
C GLY A 213 2.08 -17.40 13.86
N ALA A 214 2.94 -17.05 14.80
CA ALA A 214 2.89 -17.53 16.17
C ALA A 214 3.17 -16.38 17.13
N GLN A 215 2.52 -16.41 18.30
CA GLN A 215 2.75 -15.47 19.39
C GLN A 215 2.72 -16.25 20.72
N TYR A 216 3.62 -15.90 21.61
CA TYR A 216 3.70 -16.48 22.95
C TYR A 216 3.68 -15.39 24.01
N THR A 217 2.82 -15.56 25.03
CA THR A 217 2.70 -14.62 26.16
C THR A 217 3.43 -15.20 27.38
N LEU A 218 4.49 -14.53 27.80
CA LEU A 218 5.16 -14.81 29.06
C LEU A 218 4.58 -13.92 30.16
N VAL A 219 4.07 -14.53 31.20
CA VAL A 219 3.56 -13.82 32.39
C VAL A 219 4.66 -13.74 33.44
N ILE A 220 5.03 -12.52 33.83
CA ILE A 220 6.05 -12.28 34.84
C ILE A 220 5.32 -11.93 36.14
N ASN A 221 5.27 -12.89 37.08
CA ASN A 221 4.63 -12.71 38.39
C ASN A 221 5.56 -11.93 39.33
N GLY A 222 5.26 -10.66 39.55
CA GLY A 222 5.83 -9.91 40.67
C GLY A 222 5.16 -10.36 41.97
N LYS A 223 5.95 -10.59 43.03
CA LYS A 223 5.49 -11.13 44.35
C LYS A 223 4.41 -10.31 45.08
N LYS A 224 4.01 -9.14 44.58
CA LYS A 224 3.07 -8.22 45.28
C LYS A 224 1.83 -7.78 44.51
N ASP A 225 1.69 -8.05 43.21
CA ASP A 225 0.55 -7.51 42.44
C ASP A 225 -0.04 -8.61 41.52
N THR A 226 -0.75 -9.55 42.17
CA THR A 226 -1.41 -10.70 41.52
C THR A 226 -2.55 -10.26 40.58
N LEU A 227 -3.10 -9.05 40.73
CA LEU A 227 -4.26 -8.56 39.97
C LEU A 227 -3.86 -8.05 38.56
N LYS A 228 -2.62 -7.57 38.34
CA LYS A 228 -2.15 -7.05 37.05
C LYS A 228 -0.67 -7.38 36.83
N PRO A 229 -0.33 -8.62 36.44
CA PRO A 229 1.06 -9.01 36.18
C PRO A 229 1.65 -8.26 34.99
N TYR A 230 2.97 -8.16 34.95
CA TYR A 230 3.71 -7.81 33.73
C TYR A 230 3.66 -8.97 32.75
N LYS A 231 3.54 -8.66 31.47
CA LYS A 231 3.49 -9.64 30.40
C LYS A 231 4.44 -9.24 29.27
N ILE A 232 5.04 -10.23 28.64
CA ILE A 232 5.81 -10.06 27.41
C ILE A 232 5.15 -10.92 26.34
N ASP A 233 4.74 -10.31 25.25
CA ASP A 233 4.32 -11.01 24.04
C ASP A 233 5.49 -11.07 23.07
N PHE A 234 5.95 -12.27 22.74
CA PHE A 234 6.86 -12.54 21.64
C PHE A 234 6.05 -12.91 20.41
N GLY A 235 6.47 -12.45 19.23
CA GLY A 235 5.79 -12.76 17.99
C GLY A 235 6.75 -13.02 16.85
N ILE A 236 6.40 -14.03 16.04
CA ILE A 236 7.05 -14.32 14.77
C ILE A 236 5.99 -14.51 13.70
N SER A 237 6.29 -14.07 12.48
CA SER A 237 5.44 -14.39 11.34
C SER A 237 6.24 -14.43 10.04
N VAL A 238 5.71 -15.16 9.08
CA VAL A 238 6.22 -15.22 7.72
C VAL A 238 5.07 -14.96 6.74
N ASN A 239 5.31 -14.08 5.77
CA ASN A 239 4.37 -13.74 4.71
C ASN A 239 4.93 -14.28 3.39
N MET A 240 4.22 -15.17 2.74
CA MET A 240 4.68 -15.92 1.57
C MET A 240 3.74 -15.66 0.38
N PRO A 241 4.08 -14.73 -0.51
CA PRO A 241 3.34 -14.52 -1.75
C PRO A 241 3.76 -15.53 -2.82
N PHE A 242 2.75 -16.11 -3.51
CA PHE A 242 2.92 -17.05 -4.62
C PHE A 242 2.22 -16.49 -5.85
N ALA A 243 2.97 -16.10 -6.87
CA ALA A 243 2.36 -15.63 -8.11
C ALA A 243 1.65 -16.78 -8.84
N LEU A 244 0.36 -16.58 -9.16
CA LEU A 244 -0.42 -17.55 -9.95
C LEU A 244 -0.23 -17.30 -11.44
N ASN A 245 -0.60 -16.10 -11.89
CA ASN A 245 -0.54 -15.70 -13.28
C ASN A 245 -0.23 -14.22 -13.35
N LYS A 246 0.43 -13.83 -14.41
CA LYS A 246 0.62 -12.44 -14.81
C LYS A 246 0.47 -12.33 -16.31
N SER A 247 -0.02 -11.18 -16.76
CA SER A 247 0.01 -10.79 -18.15
C SER A 247 0.65 -9.41 -18.27
N GLN A 248 1.41 -9.23 -19.31
CA GLN A 248 1.97 -7.95 -19.70
C GLN A 248 1.49 -7.64 -21.11
N GLU A 249 0.91 -6.48 -21.28
CA GLU A 249 0.50 -5.95 -22.56
C GLU A 249 1.34 -4.72 -22.87
N TYR A 250 1.99 -4.74 -23.99
CA TYR A 250 2.86 -3.68 -24.44
C TYR A 250 2.27 -3.06 -25.71
N ASN A 251 1.98 -1.76 -25.65
CA ASN A 251 1.35 -1.02 -26.73
C ASN A 251 2.20 0.21 -27.07
N VAL A 252 2.61 0.35 -28.33
CA VAL A 252 3.30 1.54 -28.83
C VAL A 252 2.40 2.24 -29.85
N GLN A 253 2.25 3.54 -29.69
CA GLN A 253 1.43 4.39 -30.54
C GLN A 253 2.22 5.60 -30.99
N LEU A 254 1.98 6.05 -32.22
CA LEU A 254 2.39 7.36 -32.69
C LEU A 254 1.20 8.33 -32.55
N ARG A 255 1.43 9.47 -31.95
CA ARG A 255 0.40 10.50 -31.74
C ARG A 255 0.85 11.81 -32.35
N ASN A 256 -0.10 12.61 -32.85
CA ASN A 256 0.17 13.97 -33.30
C ASN A 256 0.26 14.95 -32.10
N PHE A 257 0.57 16.21 -32.41
CA PHE A 257 0.64 17.28 -31.41
C PHE A 257 -0.64 17.42 -30.57
N SER A 258 -1.83 17.19 -31.15
CA SER A 258 -3.12 17.22 -30.45
C SER A 258 -3.41 15.95 -29.65
N ASN A 259 -2.43 15.08 -29.46
CA ASN A 259 -2.54 13.81 -28.72
C ASN A 259 -3.48 12.78 -29.37
N GLN A 260 -3.84 12.98 -30.65
CA GLN A 260 -4.63 12.02 -31.42
C GLN A 260 -3.74 10.85 -31.84
N ILE A 261 -4.29 9.65 -31.77
CA ILE A 261 -3.60 8.45 -32.22
C ILE A 261 -3.53 8.50 -33.76
N LEU A 262 -2.31 8.49 -34.31
CA LEU A 262 -2.10 8.47 -35.74
C LEU A 262 -2.13 7.05 -36.33
N GLY A 263 -1.91 6.06 -35.47
CA GLY A 263 -2.01 4.66 -35.83
C GLY A 263 -1.69 3.75 -34.63
N THR A 264 -2.35 2.61 -34.60
CA THR A 264 -2.02 1.49 -33.74
C THR A 264 -1.92 0.25 -34.62
N ARG A 265 -0.88 -0.54 -34.48
CA ARG A 265 -0.77 -1.81 -35.20
C ARG A 265 -1.21 -2.94 -34.26
N ALA A 266 -2.25 -3.66 -34.63
CA ALA A 266 -2.54 -4.95 -34.07
C ALA A 266 -1.65 -6.01 -34.72
N VAL A 267 -1.25 -7.03 -33.97
CA VAL A 267 -0.27 -8.06 -34.41
C VAL A 267 -0.77 -8.84 -35.64
N ASP A 268 -2.09 -8.90 -35.85
CA ASP A 268 -2.74 -9.73 -36.87
C ASP A 268 -3.36 -8.94 -38.03
N GLU A 269 -3.25 -7.60 -38.04
CA GLU A 269 -3.80 -6.79 -39.14
C GLU A 269 -2.78 -6.67 -40.29
N SER A 270 -3.27 -6.84 -41.52
CA SER A 270 -2.45 -6.54 -42.70
C SER A 270 -2.20 -5.03 -42.76
N LEU A 271 -1.05 -4.62 -43.34
CA LEU A 271 -0.73 -3.20 -43.46
C LEU A 271 -1.77 -2.42 -44.28
N SER A 272 -2.42 -3.07 -45.24
CA SER A 272 -3.52 -2.49 -46.05
C SER A 272 -4.77 -2.24 -45.22
N ASP A 273 -5.14 -3.18 -44.37
CA ASP A 273 -6.31 -3.06 -43.50
C ASP A 273 -6.09 -2.01 -42.44
N PHE A 274 -4.88 -1.94 -41.88
CA PHE A 274 -4.47 -0.90 -40.94
C PHE A 274 -4.55 0.50 -41.55
N ILE A 275 -4.04 0.68 -42.77
CA ILE A 275 -4.07 1.99 -43.45
C ILE A 275 -5.51 2.40 -43.76
N ASN A 276 -6.34 1.49 -44.22
CA ASN A 276 -7.73 1.80 -44.62
C ASN A 276 -8.63 2.09 -43.42
N ASP A 277 -8.46 1.38 -42.29
CA ASP A 277 -9.35 1.51 -41.12
C ASP A 277 -8.89 2.59 -40.11
N LYS A 278 -7.60 2.71 -39.86
CA LYS A 278 -7.09 3.53 -38.75
C LYS A 278 -6.50 4.89 -39.14
N VAL A 279 -6.17 5.07 -40.42
CA VAL A 279 -5.52 6.30 -40.92
C VAL A 279 -6.49 7.26 -41.58
N GLU A 280 -7.76 6.88 -41.73
CA GLU A 280 -8.79 7.68 -42.39
C GLU A 280 -8.96 9.10 -41.79
N ASN A 281 -8.68 9.29 -40.51
CA ASN A 281 -8.81 10.55 -39.79
C ASN A 281 -7.49 11.30 -39.55
N ALA A 282 -6.35 10.79 -40.00
CA ALA A 282 -5.06 11.43 -39.82
C ALA A 282 -4.71 12.33 -41.02
N THR A 283 -4.86 13.63 -40.86
CA THR A 283 -4.77 14.64 -41.96
C THR A 283 -3.47 14.56 -42.74
N PHE A 284 -2.33 14.32 -42.10
CA PHE A 284 -1.01 14.21 -42.74
C PHE A 284 -0.87 12.89 -43.48
N LEU A 285 -1.11 11.78 -42.83
CA LEU A 285 -0.99 10.44 -43.42
C LEU A 285 -2.03 10.24 -44.55
N GLN A 286 -3.18 10.85 -44.45
CA GLN A 286 -4.21 10.85 -45.47
C GLN A 286 -3.77 11.58 -46.76
N GLN A 287 -3.06 12.70 -46.66
CA GLN A 287 -2.52 13.43 -47.81
C GLN A 287 -1.43 12.60 -48.51
N VAL A 288 -0.56 11.96 -47.76
CA VAL A 288 0.50 11.13 -48.32
C VAL A 288 -0.10 9.86 -48.94
N TYR A 289 -1.07 9.20 -48.31
CA TYR A 289 -1.77 8.03 -48.86
C TYR A 289 -2.46 8.30 -50.18
N ARG A 290 -3.08 9.45 -50.31
CA ARG A 290 -3.73 9.86 -51.55
C ARG A 290 -2.72 10.12 -52.70
N SER A 291 -1.50 10.38 -52.37
CA SER A 291 -0.42 10.65 -53.37
C SER A 291 0.34 9.43 -53.84
N THR A 292 0.28 8.30 -53.12
CA THR A 292 1.03 7.08 -53.45
C THR A 292 0.21 5.83 -53.17
N THR A 293 0.15 4.93 -54.13
CA THR A 293 -0.48 3.59 -53.98
C THR A 293 0.52 2.52 -53.57
N ASP A 294 1.74 2.89 -53.19
CA ASP A 294 2.78 1.94 -52.80
C ASP A 294 2.81 1.69 -51.29
N ALA A 295 2.41 0.48 -50.89
CA ALA A 295 2.41 0.05 -49.47
C ALA A 295 3.83 0.09 -48.86
N ASN A 296 4.90 0.04 -49.64
CA ASN A 296 6.29 0.15 -49.16
C ASN A 296 6.66 1.58 -48.78
N TYR A 297 6.01 2.59 -49.36
CA TYR A 297 6.22 3.99 -49.00
C TYR A 297 5.80 4.26 -47.54
N TRP A 298 4.73 3.64 -47.06
CA TRP A 298 4.26 3.77 -45.69
C TRP A 298 5.17 3.14 -44.66
N LYS A 299 5.91 2.08 -45.01
CA LYS A 299 6.88 1.48 -44.12
C LYS A 299 8.01 2.43 -43.73
N GLN A 300 8.25 3.48 -44.49
CA GLN A 300 9.26 4.50 -44.19
C GLN A 300 8.78 5.48 -43.13
N PHE A 301 7.46 5.70 -43.03
CA PHE A 301 6.85 6.69 -42.13
C PHE A 301 6.19 6.07 -40.89
N ILE A 302 5.79 4.81 -40.98
CA ILE A 302 5.29 4.06 -39.84
C ILE A 302 6.42 3.15 -39.40
N PRO A 303 7.14 3.45 -38.32
CA PRO A 303 8.21 2.58 -37.85
C PRO A 303 7.68 1.15 -37.68
N ASP A 304 8.44 0.16 -38.12
CA ASP A 304 8.15 -1.29 -38.02
C ASP A 304 7.93 -1.77 -36.56
N THR A 305 8.06 -0.90 -35.59
CA THR A 305 8.11 -1.18 -34.16
C THR A 305 6.80 -0.92 -33.41
N ILE A 306 5.67 -0.76 -34.09
CA ILE A 306 4.38 -0.77 -33.39
C ILE A 306 4.02 -2.23 -33.15
N SER A 307 4.52 -2.79 -32.07
CA SER A 307 4.22 -4.16 -31.67
C SER A 307 3.37 -4.19 -30.43
N ILE A 308 2.24 -4.89 -30.50
CA ILE A 308 1.54 -5.35 -29.30
C ILE A 308 2.17 -6.71 -28.97
N ASN A 309 2.88 -6.78 -27.87
CA ASN A 309 3.43 -8.03 -27.39
C ASN A 309 2.75 -8.41 -26.08
N THR A 310 2.01 -9.52 -26.09
CA THR A 310 1.38 -10.05 -24.89
C THR A 310 2.20 -11.21 -24.36
N ILE A 311 2.88 -10.99 -23.24
CA ILE A 311 3.59 -12.06 -22.54
C ILE A 311 2.64 -12.63 -21.49
N SER A 312 2.19 -13.86 -21.65
CA SER A 312 1.42 -14.59 -20.67
C SER A 312 2.29 -15.62 -19.94
N ASN A 313 2.03 -15.84 -18.65
CA ASN A 313 2.62 -16.90 -17.81
C ASN A 313 4.11 -16.83 -17.46
N ALA A 314 4.78 -15.70 -17.56
CA ALA A 314 6.13 -15.59 -17.00
C ALA A 314 6.07 -15.59 -15.44
N GLY A 315 6.84 -16.44 -14.76
CA GLY A 315 6.81 -16.58 -13.30
C GLY A 315 7.40 -15.38 -12.56
N ILE A 316 6.58 -14.57 -11.87
CA ILE A 316 7.11 -13.63 -10.88
C ILE A 316 7.49 -14.41 -9.62
N LYS A 317 8.66 -14.10 -9.05
CA LYS A 317 9.06 -14.60 -7.75
C LYS A 317 9.15 -13.45 -6.77
N ILE A 318 8.23 -13.40 -5.81
CA ILE A 318 8.26 -12.44 -4.72
C ILE A 318 8.84 -13.15 -3.50
N PRO A 319 9.90 -12.61 -2.88
CA PRO A 319 10.52 -13.26 -1.73
C PRO A 319 9.62 -13.19 -0.48
N PRO A 320 9.67 -14.19 0.42
CA PRO A 320 8.94 -14.15 1.67
C PRO A 320 9.46 -13.04 2.59
N ALA A 321 8.56 -12.47 3.41
CA ALA A 321 8.92 -11.53 4.46
C ALA A 321 8.86 -12.21 5.83
N PHE A 322 9.89 -11.99 6.64
CA PHE A 322 10.03 -12.52 8.00
C PHE A 322 9.85 -11.36 8.99
N ASN A 323 9.03 -11.57 10.00
CA ASN A 323 8.80 -10.58 11.05
C ASN A 323 9.06 -11.21 12.41
N PHE A 324 9.69 -10.44 13.28
CA PHE A 324 9.96 -10.81 14.66
C PHE A 324 9.72 -9.59 15.55
N GLY A 325 9.19 -9.78 16.76
CA GLY A 325 9.01 -8.68 17.69
C GLY A 325 8.73 -9.13 19.12
N ALA A 326 8.83 -8.17 20.03
CA ALA A 326 8.47 -8.36 21.43
C ALA A 326 7.83 -7.09 22.00
N ILE A 327 6.80 -7.26 22.84
CA ILE A 327 6.10 -6.18 23.52
C ILE A 327 5.99 -6.52 25.02
N LEU A 328 6.58 -5.68 25.86
CA LEU A 328 6.36 -5.67 27.29
C LEU A 328 5.15 -4.80 27.62
N TYR A 329 4.23 -5.32 28.42
CA TYR A 329 3.06 -4.54 28.79
C TYR A 329 2.52 -4.88 30.17
N LYS A 330 1.80 -3.92 30.72
CA LYS A 330 0.90 -4.07 31.86
C LYS A 330 -0.50 -3.66 31.42
N ASP A 331 -1.46 -4.57 31.54
CA ASP A 331 -2.82 -4.35 31.03
C ASP A 331 -3.41 -3.03 31.53
N TYR A 332 -3.97 -2.26 30.58
CA TYR A 332 -4.59 -0.95 30.81
C TYR A 332 -3.66 0.12 31.39
N LYS A 333 -2.36 -0.04 31.28
CA LYS A 333 -1.37 0.93 31.76
C LYS A 333 -0.42 1.37 30.66
N TYR A 334 0.40 0.47 30.18
CA TYR A 334 1.37 0.77 29.13
C TYR A 334 1.75 -0.46 28.32
N LYS A 335 2.25 -0.21 27.12
CA LYS A 335 2.91 -1.17 26.24
C LYS A 335 4.15 -0.51 25.67
N ILE A 336 5.26 -1.24 25.60
CA ILE A 336 6.50 -0.81 24.95
C ILE A 336 7.05 -2.01 24.21
N GLY A 337 7.44 -1.82 22.94
CA GLY A 337 7.93 -2.95 22.15
C GLY A 337 8.79 -2.53 20.98
N PHE A 338 9.30 -3.56 20.32
CA PHE A 338 10.01 -3.43 19.06
C PHE A 338 9.60 -4.53 18.09
N ASP A 339 9.79 -4.24 16.81
CA ASP A 339 9.60 -5.17 15.69
C ASP A 339 10.73 -5.05 14.69
N PHE A 340 11.12 -6.18 14.15
CA PHE A 340 12.06 -6.29 13.05
C PHE A 340 11.44 -7.07 11.90
N ARG A 341 11.50 -6.50 10.69
CA ARG A 341 11.07 -7.15 9.46
C ARG A 341 12.24 -7.25 8.49
N TYR A 342 12.36 -8.39 7.82
CA TYR A 342 13.36 -8.65 6.78
C TYR A 342 12.72 -9.29 5.57
N GLN A 343 13.10 -8.84 4.35
CA GLN A 343 12.63 -9.41 3.10
C GLN A 343 13.76 -9.42 2.06
N PRO A 344 14.18 -10.61 1.55
CA PRO A 344 15.31 -10.74 0.63
C PRO A 344 14.93 -10.40 -0.82
N TRP A 345 14.71 -9.13 -1.11
CA TRP A 345 14.29 -8.63 -2.43
C TRP A 345 15.31 -8.85 -3.53
N SER A 346 16.58 -9.14 -3.21
CA SER A 346 17.57 -9.58 -4.21
C SER A 346 17.16 -10.88 -4.93
N ARG A 347 16.20 -11.64 -4.38
CA ARG A 347 15.65 -12.86 -4.98
C ARG A 347 14.38 -12.61 -5.80
N TYR A 348 13.95 -11.36 -5.91
CA TYR A 348 12.80 -10.98 -6.74
C TYR A 348 13.12 -11.25 -8.22
N LYS A 349 12.13 -11.79 -8.94
CA LYS A 349 12.17 -11.91 -10.38
C LYS A 349 10.94 -11.22 -10.97
N GLY A 350 11.17 -10.23 -11.82
CA GLY A 350 10.14 -9.47 -12.53
C GLY A 350 9.69 -10.12 -13.84
N PHE A 351 9.17 -9.32 -14.76
CA PHE A 351 8.77 -9.76 -16.10
C PHE A 351 9.96 -9.97 -17.04
N GLU A 352 10.95 -9.11 -16.95
CA GLU A 352 12.13 -9.13 -17.79
C GLU A 352 13.35 -9.48 -16.95
N ASP A 353 14.07 -10.53 -17.33
CA ASP A 353 15.33 -10.91 -16.67
C ASP A 353 16.43 -9.83 -16.84
N ASN A 354 16.19 -8.83 -17.72
CA ASN A 354 17.09 -7.73 -18.04
C ASN A 354 16.82 -6.45 -17.25
N GLU A 355 15.95 -6.46 -16.23
CA GLU A 355 15.78 -5.27 -15.40
C GLU A 355 17.10 -4.92 -14.70
N THR A 356 17.72 -3.85 -15.21
CA THR A 356 18.93 -3.23 -14.67
C THR A 356 18.74 -2.68 -13.25
N SER A 357 17.54 -2.67 -12.73
CA SER A 357 17.20 -2.32 -11.35
C SER A 357 17.18 -3.56 -10.46
N LYS A 358 18.36 -4.01 -10.04
CA LYS A 358 18.47 -5.03 -9.01
C LYS A 358 17.89 -4.48 -7.70
N LEU A 359 16.77 -5.06 -7.26
CA LEU A 359 16.23 -4.75 -5.94
C LEU A 359 17.20 -5.25 -4.86
N SER A 360 17.39 -4.45 -3.81
CA SER A 360 18.23 -4.80 -2.68
C SER A 360 17.39 -5.38 -1.53
N ASN A 361 18.02 -6.18 -0.67
CA ASN A 361 17.35 -6.72 0.51
C ASN A 361 16.87 -5.59 1.41
N SER A 362 15.61 -5.66 1.81
CA SER A 362 15.00 -4.68 2.69
C SER A 362 14.92 -5.17 4.13
N TRP A 363 15.05 -4.23 5.06
CA TRP A 363 14.75 -4.47 6.46
C TRP A 363 14.14 -3.23 7.11
N ARG A 364 13.33 -3.44 8.13
CA ARG A 364 12.70 -2.39 8.91
C ARG A 364 12.80 -2.71 10.39
N LEU A 365 13.15 -1.73 11.18
CA LEU A 365 13.15 -1.76 12.64
C LEU A 365 12.16 -0.71 13.14
N GLY A 366 11.24 -1.12 14.00
CA GLY A 366 10.25 -0.25 14.63
C GLY A 366 10.33 -0.35 16.14
N PHE A 367 10.19 0.79 16.82
CA PHE A 367 10.05 0.91 18.26
C PHE A 367 8.83 1.75 18.58
N GLY A 368 8.13 1.41 19.63
CA GLY A 368 7.00 2.23 20.03
C GLY A 368 6.31 1.75 21.28
N GLY A 369 5.33 2.54 21.69
CA GLY A 369 4.59 2.23 22.89
C GLY A 369 3.28 2.99 23.00
N GLU A 370 2.51 2.57 24.00
CA GLU A 370 1.21 3.09 24.36
C GLU A 370 1.15 3.30 25.87
N ILE A 371 0.58 4.40 26.32
CA ILE A 371 0.31 4.66 27.74
C ILE A 371 -1.12 5.13 27.93
N ILE A 372 -1.76 4.63 29.00
CA ILE A 372 -3.06 5.07 29.49
C ILE A 372 -2.84 5.61 30.90
N PRO A 373 -2.90 6.92 31.13
CA PRO A 373 -2.61 7.48 32.44
C PRO A 373 -3.53 6.95 33.54
N ASN A 374 -4.84 6.96 33.30
CA ASN A 374 -5.79 6.36 34.24
C ASN A 374 -7.11 6.02 33.56
N ILE A 375 -7.46 4.74 33.53
CA ILE A 375 -8.66 4.23 32.87
C ILE A 375 -9.93 4.37 33.71
N ASN A 376 -9.86 4.83 34.96
CA ASN A 376 -11.02 4.92 35.81
C ASN A 376 -12.10 5.85 35.21
N LYS A 377 -13.34 5.37 35.16
CA LYS A 377 -14.51 6.06 34.58
C LYS A 377 -14.75 7.45 35.15
N TYR A 378 -14.44 7.66 36.43
CA TYR A 378 -14.68 8.91 37.14
C TYR A 378 -13.58 9.97 36.92
N ASN A 379 -12.46 9.61 36.31
CA ASN A 379 -11.37 10.53 36.02
C ASN A 379 -11.64 11.45 34.84
N LYS A 380 -10.80 12.49 34.70
CA LYS A 380 -10.85 13.44 33.59
C LYS A 380 -10.72 12.72 32.26
N PHE A 381 -11.34 13.23 31.21
CA PHE A 381 -11.36 12.65 29.87
C PHE A 381 -9.93 12.35 29.35
N PHE A 382 -9.03 13.31 29.42
CA PHE A 382 -7.65 13.16 28.93
C PHE A 382 -6.85 12.05 29.62
N SER A 383 -7.15 11.71 30.87
CA SER A 383 -6.48 10.61 31.56
C SER A 383 -6.87 9.22 31.06
N LYS A 384 -7.96 9.11 30.32
CA LYS A 384 -8.48 7.85 29.75
C LYS A 384 -8.02 7.59 28.32
N LEU A 385 -7.45 8.60 27.67
CA LEU A 385 -6.93 8.47 26.31
C LEU A 385 -5.76 7.49 26.29
N LYS A 386 -5.63 6.78 25.17
CA LYS A 386 -4.43 6.02 24.81
C LYS A 386 -3.47 6.93 24.08
N TYR A 387 -2.38 7.29 24.69
CA TYR A 387 -1.30 8.04 24.03
C TYR A 387 -0.31 7.06 23.45
N ARG A 388 0.03 7.24 22.17
CA ARG A 388 0.95 6.41 21.44
C ARG A 388 2.07 7.23 20.87
N ALA A 389 3.27 6.65 20.88
CA ALA A 389 4.43 7.20 20.19
C ALA A 389 5.24 6.04 19.61
N GLY A 390 5.90 6.30 18.48
CA GLY A 390 6.74 5.32 17.83
C GLY A 390 7.78 5.96 16.91
N PHE A 391 8.76 5.16 16.56
CA PHE A 391 9.82 5.49 15.63
C PHE A 391 10.10 4.26 14.78
N TYR A 392 10.42 4.47 13.51
CA TYR A 392 10.95 3.40 12.67
C TYR A 392 12.08 3.88 11.77
N TYR A 393 12.93 2.94 11.43
CA TYR A 393 13.94 3.08 10.39
C TYR A 393 13.85 1.89 9.45
N SER A 394 13.92 2.14 8.15
CA SER A 394 13.81 1.12 7.11
C SER A 394 14.84 1.36 6.01
N LYS A 395 15.59 0.31 5.68
CA LYS A 395 16.25 0.20 4.39
C LYS A 395 15.23 -0.37 3.42
N THR A 396 14.83 0.41 2.42
CA THR A 396 13.87 -0.05 1.42
C THR A 396 14.51 -1.08 0.47
N ASN A 397 13.72 -1.67 -0.39
CA ASN A 397 14.22 -2.59 -1.41
C ASN A 397 14.84 -1.88 -2.63
N ILE A 398 14.95 -0.56 -2.61
CA ILE A 398 15.40 0.26 -3.73
C ILE A 398 16.83 0.71 -3.47
N SER A 399 17.70 0.44 -4.46
CA SER A 399 19.06 0.95 -4.51
C SER A 399 19.33 1.49 -5.91
N ILE A 400 19.73 2.75 -6.02
CA ILE A 400 19.93 3.43 -7.28
C ILE A 400 21.40 3.92 -7.32
N ARG A 401 22.14 3.55 -8.35
CA ARG A 401 23.57 3.91 -8.49
C ARG A 401 24.40 3.58 -7.25
N ASN A 402 24.17 2.40 -6.67
CA ASN A 402 24.78 1.93 -5.41
C ASN A 402 24.40 2.77 -4.15
N THR A 403 23.44 3.68 -4.24
CA THR A 403 22.94 4.44 -3.10
C THR A 403 21.59 3.88 -2.66
N ASP A 404 21.54 3.42 -1.40
CA ASP A 404 20.33 2.86 -0.81
C ASP A 404 19.30 3.95 -0.48
N VAL A 405 18.05 3.69 -0.81
CA VAL A 405 16.91 4.54 -0.43
C VAL A 405 16.44 4.11 0.96
N ASN A 406 16.76 4.91 1.96
CA ASN A 406 16.33 4.69 3.33
C ASN A 406 15.11 5.53 3.67
N GLU A 407 14.31 5.05 4.62
CA GLU A 407 13.13 5.74 5.13
C GLU A 407 13.13 5.70 6.65
N PHE A 408 12.77 6.80 7.29
CA PHE A 408 12.49 6.83 8.72
C PHE A 408 11.29 7.72 9.03
N GLY A 409 10.65 7.47 10.15
CA GLY A 409 9.53 8.26 10.61
C GLY A 409 9.32 8.18 12.10
N ILE A 410 8.69 9.23 12.62
CA ILE A 410 8.23 9.34 14.01
C ILE A 410 6.72 9.43 13.97
N ASP A 411 6.08 8.62 14.79
CA ASP A 411 4.63 8.49 14.88
C ASP A 411 4.15 8.99 16.23
N PHE A 412 3.03 9.73 16.23
CA PHE A 412 2.28 10.09 17.42
C PHE A 412 0.81 9.78 17.21
N GLY A 413 0.11 9.36 18.25
CA GLY A 413 -1.30 9.07 18.13
C GLY A 413 -2.05 9.03 19.43
N VAL A 414 -3.38 9.15 19.28
CA VAL A 414 -4.32 9.12 20.41
C VAL A 414 -5.47 8.19 20.07
N GLY A 415 -5.79 7.28 21.01
CA GLY A 415 -7.00 6.46 20.99
C GLY A 415 -8.05 7.06 21.93
N ILE A 416 -9.25 7.30 21.41
CA ILE A 416 -10.36 7.91 22.15
C ILE A 416 -11.26 6.81 22.75
N PRO A 417 -11.47 6.78 24.09
CA PRO A 417 -12.24 5.74 24.72
C PRO A 417 -13.75 5.93 24.57
N MET A 418 -14.47 4.83 24.42
CA MET A 418 -15.92 4.76 24.56
C MET A 418 -16.27 3.73 25.62
N PHE A 419 -17.13 4.11 26.55
CA PHE A 419 -17.63 3.24 27.61
C PHE A 419 -18.96 2.63 27.18
N ASN A 420 -18.95 1.33 26.91
CA ASN A 420 -20.12 0.57 26.51
C ASN A 420 -20.69 -0.19 27.72
N ARG A 421 -22.01 -0.31 27.78
CA ARG A 421 -22.71 -1.09 28.79
C ARG A 421 -23.56 -2.15 28.10
N TYR A 422 -23.60 -3.33 28.64
CA TYR A 422 -24.53 -4.37 28.21
C TYR A 422 -25.10 -5.12 29.42
N SER A 423 -26.31 -5.63 29.27
CA SER A 423 -26.93 -6.51 30.28
C SER A 423 -26.36 -7.91 30.09
N SER A 424 -25.83 -8.53 31.14
CA SER A 424 -25.46 -9.93 31.12
C SER A 424 -26.72 -10.82 31.17
N THR A 425 -26.56 -12.11 30.80
CA THR A 425 -27.61 -13.14 30.89
C THR A 425 -28.13 -13.32 32.34
N GLU A 426 -27.38 -12.88 33.34
CA GLU A 426 -27.71 -12.94 34.76
C GLU A 426 -28.33 -11.62 35.31
N GLY A 427 -28.66 -10.66 34.42
CA GLY A 427 -29.28 -9.39 34.78
C GLY A 427 -28.34 -8.31 35.30
N PHE A 428 -27.02 -8.60 35.41
CA PHE A 428 -26.04 -7.60 35.83
C PHE A 428 -25.55 -6.74 34.67
N MET A 429 -25.48 -5.43 34.89
CA MET A 429 -24.93 -4.48 33.95
C MET A 429 -23.37 -4.58 33.95
N GLN A 430 -22.81 -5.14 32.91
CA GLN A 430 -21.35 -5.13 32.71
C GLN A 430 -20.95 -3.98 31.81
N SER A 431 -19.81 -3.36 32.07
CA SER A 431 -19.26 -2.29 31.26
C SER A 431 -17.91 -2.73 30.68
N TYR A 432 -17.67 -2.38 29.42
CA TYR A 432 -16.36 -2.56 28.76
C TYR A 432 -15.95 -1.27 28.05
N ILE A 433 -14.66 -1.12 27.84
CA ILE A 433 -14.09 0.05 27.19
C ILE A 433 -13.54 -0.37 25.83
N THR A 434 -13.93 0.39 24.81
CA THR A 434 -13.35 0.29 23.45
C THR A 434 -12.73 1.61 23.06
N TYR A 435 -11.93 1.62 22.03
CA TYR A 435 -11.31 2.82 21.46
C TYR A 435 -11.67 2.92 19.97
N PRO A 436 -12.92 3.34 19.68
CA PRO A 436 -13.44 3.34 18.31
C PRO A 436 -12.71 4.32 17.39
N PHE A 437 -12.11 5.37 17.91
CA PHE A 437 -11.37 6.34 17.13
C PHE A 437 -9.90 6.36 17.51
N ASN A 438 -9.05 6.24 16.48
CA ASN A 438 -7.62 6.35 16.59
C ASN A 438 -7.16 7.45 15.61
N ILE A 439 -6.55 8.50 16.12
CA ILE A 439 -6.08 9.65 15.32
C ILE A 439 -4.58 9.80 15.56
N GLY A 440 -3.81 9.96 14.48
CA GLY A 440 -2.37 10.09 14.60
C GLY A 440 -1.73 10.90 13.50
N VAL A 441 -0.49 11.26 13.72
CA VAL A 441 0.38 11.95 12.80
C VAL A 441 1.72 11.22 12.73
N GLN A 442 2.24 11.11 11.51
CA GLN A 442 3.57 10.59 11.21
C GLN A 442 4.36 11.67 10.49
N ILE A 443 5.57 11.91 10.92
CA ILE A 443 6.52 12.80 10.25
C ILE A 443 7.70 11.93 9.83
N GLY A 444 8.05 11.98 8.55
CA GLY A 444 9.10 11.11 8.03
C GLY A 444 9.82 11.65 6.82
N LYS A 445 10.84 10.91 6.45
CA LYS A 445 11.70 11.20 5.31
C LYS A 445 12.04 9.91 4.59
N ARG A 446 11.99 9.93 3.25
CA ARG A 446 12.43 8.86 2.36
C ARG A 446 13.46 9.41 1.36
N GLY A 447 14.52 8.63 1.13
CA GLY A 447 15.56 8.96 0.15
C GLY A 447 16.52 10.05 0.59
N THR A 448 17.31 10.51 -0.35
CA THR A 448 18.39 11.48 -0.17
C THR A 448 18.61 12.30 -1.43
N THR A 449 19.17 13.49 -1.32
CA THR A 449 19.60 14.29 -2.49
C THR A 449 21.01 13.96 -2.98
N LYS A 450 21.73 13.04 -2.31
CA LYS A 450 23.03 12.55 -2.79
C LYS A 450 22.87 11.83 -4.12
N ASP A 451 23.89 11.88 -4.95
CA ASP A 451 23.96 11.22 -6.27
C ASP A 451 22.79 11.58 -7.19
N ASN A 452 22.31 12.84 -7.11
CA ASN A 452 21.15 13.35 -7.84
C ASN A 452 19.88 12.53 -7.64
N LEU A 453 19.72 11.94 -6.44
CA LEU A 453 18.49 11.26 -6.04
C LEU A 453 17.46 12.25 -5.49
N VAL A 454 16.28 11.75 -5.23
CA VAL A 454 15.14 12.51 -4.72
C VAL A 454 14.96 12.27 -3.23
N GLN A 455 14.75 13.34 -2.48
CA GLN A 455 14.36 13.28 -1.08
C GLN A 455 12.88 13.65 -0.94
N GLU A 456 12.12 12.79 -0.32
CA GLU A 456 10.70 12.99 0.01
C GLU A 456 10.57 13.19 1.51
N ASN A 457 10.10 14.37 1.93
CA ASN A 457 9.75 14.63 3.32
C ASN A 457 8.24 14.67 3.43
N PHE A 458 7.66 13.87 4.32
CA PHE A 458 6.22 13.74 4.42
C PHE A 458 5.68 13.92 5.83
N VAL A 459 4.46 14.45 5.89
CA VAL A 459 3.59 14.44 7.06
C VAL A 459 2.34 13.66 6.69
N ARG A 460 2.07 12.56 7.42
CA ARG A 460 0.92 11.70 7.20
C ARG A 460 -0.03 11.78 8.39
N PHE A 461 -1.26 12.16 8.14
CA PHE A 461 -2.35 12.11 9.11
C PHE A 461 -3.09 10.79 8.94
N ARG A 462 -3.40 10.14 10.05
CA ARG A 462 -4.05 8.83 10.08
C ARG A 462 -5.31 8.87 10.92
N ILE A 463 -6.37 8.25 10.41
CA ILE A 463 -7.63 8.07 11.15
C ILE A 463 -8.01 6.60 11.05
N GLY A 464 -8.22 5.98 12.19
CA GLY A 464 -8.75 4.63 12.33
C GLY A 464 -10.08 4.66 13.04
N PHE A 465 -10.99 3.84 12.56
CA PHE A 465 -12.32 3.68 13.13
C PHE A 465 -12.59 2.21 13.39
N SER A 466 -13.04 1.87 14.62
CA SER A 466 -13.35 0.51 15.04
C SER A 466 -14.71 0.48 15.75
N LEU A 467 -15.69 -0.16 15.13
CA LEU A 467 -16.96 -0.49 15.78
C LEU A 467 -16.84 -1.86 16.43
N ASN A 468 -17.01 -1.92 17.74
CA ASN A 468 -16.90 -3.16 18.47
C ASN A 468 -18.21 -3.44 19.23
N ASP A 469 -18.75 -4.66 19.05
CA ASP A 469 -19.98 -5.08 19.73
C ASP A 469 -19.89 -6.55 20.16
N LYS A 470 -20.76 -6.92 21.09
CA LYS A 470 -20.98 -8.32 21.45
C LYS A 470 -22.09 -8.92 20.60
N TRP A 471 -21.77 -9.99 19.86
CA TRP A 471 -22.74 -10.74 19.08
C TRP A 471 -23.18 -12.01 19.84
N PHE A 472 -24.35 -12.54 19.47
CA PHE A 472 -24.99 -13.72 20.08
C PHE A 472 -25.45 -13.59 21.53
N VAL A 473 -25.76 -12.40 21.99
CA VAL A 473 -26.57 -12.27 23.22
C VAL A 473 -28.01 -12.61 22.83
N LYS A 474 -28.51 -13.80 23.24
CA LYS A 474 -29.92 -14.14 23.10
C LYS A 474 -30.71 -13.08 23.85
N ARG A 475 -31.53 -12.27 23.16
CA ARG A 475 -32.50 -11.40 23.81
C ARG A 475 -33.55 -12.31 24.44
N LYS A 476 -33.61 -12.34 25.76
CA LYS A 476 -34.78 -12.90 26.47
C LYS A 476 -35.91 -11.88 26.32
N TYR A 477 -36.93 -12.24 25.58
CA TYR A 477 -38.20 -11.55 25.62
C TYR A 477 -38.88 -12.04 26.91
N TYR A 478 -39.17 -11.11 27.84
CA TYR A 478 -40.02 -11.32 28.98
C TYR A 478 -41.46 -11.00 28.59
#